data_57c927382ce809e63b18acc8600a925c
#
_entry.id   57c927382ce809e63b18acc8600a925c
#
_cell.length_a   1.000
_cell.length_b   1.000
_cell.length_c   1.000
_cell.angle_alpha   90.00
_cell.angle_beta   90.00
_cell.angle_gamma   90.00
#
_symmetry.space_group_name_H-M   'P 1'
#
loop_
_entity.id
_entity.type
_entity.pdbx_description
1 polymer ?
#
loop_
_entity_poly.entity_id
_entity_poly.type
_entity_poly.pdbx_seq_one_letter_code
_entity_poly.pdbx_strand_id
1 'polypeptide(L)'
;MELSDTVDSFHSLFYESNVWRRTYWHDTPVLKCPLDLWVYQELIARLHPDLIVECGTWAGGATLFLAHMLDLAGNGRVLTIDILTGAQVREHYDKFGDANGAQLRIRPVHPRITQLIGSSTDPAIVEQVAASAQGQGCVLVIADSDHSCEHAYAELTAYHALVTPGSYFIMEDTNIPVEGPRQAVDAFLQQHHEFEADHALEKFFLTFNPGGYLRKSRKSPVLDSDRRGQRAEITSQA
;
A
#
# COMPACT_ATOMS: atom_id res chain seq x y z
N MET A 1 27.80 -17.18 7.63
CA MET A 1 26.81 -16.34 6.93
C MET A 1 25.68 -16.14 7.91
N GLU A 2 25.48 -14.90 8.32
CA GLU A 2 24.41 -14.55 9.26
C GLU A 2 23.04 -14.61 8.54
N LEU A 3 21.95 -14.69 9.31
CA LEU A 3 20.59 -14.75 8.72
C LEU A 3 20.33 -13.52 7.84
N SER A 4 20.73 -12.33 8.29
CA SER A 4 20.65 -11.08 7.53
C SER A 4 21.34 -11.16 6.18
N ASP A 5 22.61 -11.64 6.13
CA ASP A 5 23.37 -11.76 4.88
C ASP A 5 22.65 -12.68 3.87
N THR A 6 22.00 -13.75 4.37
CA THR A 6 21.27 -14.71 3.54
C THR A 6 20.00 -14.07 2.96
N VAL A 7 19.26 -13.32 3.79
CA VAL A 7 18.03 -12.61 3.39
C VAL A 7 18.36 -11.54 2.35
N ASP A 8 19.38 -10.72 2.60
CA ASP A 8 19.80 -9.64 1.69
C ASP A 8 20.28 -10.20 0.34
N SER A 9 21.06 -11.30 0.38
CA SER A 9 21.52 -11.98 -0.84
C SER A 9 20.35 -12.58 -1.64
N PHE A 10 19.37 -13.17 -0.96
CA PHE A 10 18.19 -13.72 -1.63
C PHE A 10 17.30 -12.60 -2.19
N HIS A 11 17.12 -11.51 -1.44
CA HIS A 11 16.36 -10.34 -1.92
C HIS A 11 16.99 -9.76 -3.20
N SER A 12 18.31 -9.54 -3.19
CA SER A 12 19.04 -9.05 -4.36
C SER A 12 18.87 -9.99 -5.56
N LEU A 13 19.07 -11.30 -5.35
CA LEU A 13 18.89 -12.30 -6.39
C LEU A 13 17.47 -12.29 -6.97
N PHE A 14 16.45 -12.27 -6.11
CA PHE A 14 15.04 -12.26 -6.51
C PHE A 14 14.70 -10.98 -7.30
N TYR A 15 15.10 -9.82 -6.80
CA TYR A 15 14.80 -8.53 -7.42
C TYR A 15 15.51 -8.38 -8.77
N GLU A 16 16.83 -8.67 -8.84
CA GLU A 16 17.64 -8.55 -10.04
C GLU A 16 17.25 -9.58 -11.12
N SER A 17 16.75 -10.74 -10.73
CA SER A 17 16.25 -11.75 -11.67
C SER A 17 15.06 -11.29 -12.51
N ASN A 18 14.36 -10.24 -12.08
CA ASN A 18 13.11 -9.74 -12.66
C ASN A 18 12.00 -10.79 -12.75
N VAL A 19 12.08 -11.89 -11.99
CA VAL A 19 11.05 -12.95 -12.00
C VAL A 19 9.68 -12.39 -11.51
N TRP A 20 9.69 -11.41 -10.62
CA TRP A 20 8.50 -10.72 -10.13
C TRP A 20 7.72 -9.99 -11.23
N ARG A 21 8.35 -9.61 -12.33
CA ARG A 21 7.69 -9.05 -13.51
C ARG A 21 6.85 -10.07 -14.28
N ARG A 22 7.04 -11.36 -14.01
CA ARG A 22 6.33 -12.48 -14.64
C ARG A 22 5.43 -13.20 -13.64
N THR A 23 4.89 -12.47 -12.68
CA THR A 23 3.85 -12.94 -11.76
C THR A 23 2.48 -12.59 -12.32
N TYR A 24 1.53 -13.52 -12.24
CA TYR A 24 0.21 -13.36 -12.81
C TYR A 24 -0.87 -13.82 -11.82
N TRP A 25 -1.99 -13.13 -11.85
CA TRP A 25 -3.22 -13.54 -11.18
C TRP A 25 -4.33 -13.73 -12.23
N HIS A 26 -4.75 -14.99 -12.50
CA HIS A 26 -5.70 -15.32 -13.56
C HIS A 26 -5.34 -14.64 -14.90
N ASP A 27 -4.13 -14.88 -15.40
CA ASP A 27 -3.56 -14.33 -16.64
C ASP A 27 -3.45 -12.79 -16.67
N THR A 28 -3.63 -12.11 -15.54
CA THR A 28 -3.43 -10.67 -15.39
C THR A 28 -2.08 -10.40 -14.72
N PRO A 29 -1.19 -9.60 -15.33
CA PRO A 29 0.12 -9.30 -14.74
C PRO A 29 -0.02 -8.57 -13.39
N VAL A 30 0.73 -9.03 -12.38
CA VAL A 30 0.69 -8.49 -11.01
C VAL A 30 1.87 -7.57 -10.72
N LEU A 31 3.08 -7.96 -11.13
CA LEU A 31 4.32 -7.21 -10.95
C LEU A 31 4.69 -6.95 -9.47
N LYS A 32 4.47 -7.91 -8.59
CA LYS A 32 4.76 -7.79 -7.15
C LYS A 32 5.54 -8.99 -6.61
N CYS A 33 6.11 -8.80 -5.43
CA CYS A 33 6.56 -9.93 -4.63
C CYS A 33 5.35 -10.77 -4.19
N PRO A 34 5.30 -12.08 -4.53
CA PRO A 34 4.16 -12.93 -4.18
C PRO A 34 3.91 -13.05 -2.67
N LEU A 35 4.94 -12.87 -1.84
CA LEU A 35 4.82 -12.94 -0.39
C LEU A 35 4.08 -11.71 0.18
N ASP A 36 4.18 -10.55 -0.48
CA ASP A 36 3.41 -9.37 -0.10
C ASP A 36 1.91 -9.56 -0.38
N LEU A 37 1.55 -10.23 -1.49
CA LEU A 37 0.16 -10.61 -1.75
C LEU A 37 -0.39 -11.56 -0.67
N TRP A 38 0.46 -12.46 -0.15
CA TRP A 38 0.05 -13.32 0.96
C TRP A 38 -0.26 -12.50 2.21
N VAL A 39 0.54 -11.50 2.52
CA VAL A 39 0.29 -10.56 3.63
C VAL A 39 -1.01 -9.79 3.40
N TYR A 40 -1.28 -9.36 2.16
CA TYR A 40 -2.52 -8.63 1.84
C TYR A 40 -3.78 -9.48 2.08
N GLN A 41 -3.77 -10.75 1.69
CA GLN A 41 -4.92 -11.62 1.97
C GLN A 41 -5.15 -11.80 3.48
N GLU A 42 -4.08 -11.93 4.30
CA GLU A 42 -4.22 -12.02 5.75
C GLU A 42 -4.75 -10.71 6.36
N LEU A 43 -4.31 -9.55 5.85
CA LEU A 43 -4.84 -8.25 6.25
C LEU A 43 -6.32 -8.12 5.92
N ILE A 44 -6.73 -8.49 4.71
CA ILE A 44 -8.13 -8.44 4.28
C ILE A 44 -8.98 -9.38 5.14
N ALA A 45 -8.53 -10.61 5.39
CA ALA A 45 -9.23 -11.59 6.22
C ALA A 45 -9.38 -11.12 7.69
N ARG A 46 -8.41 -10.34 8.21
CA ARG A 46 -8.41 -9.81 9.58
C ARG A 46 -9.21 -8.52 9.72
N LEU A 47 -9.10 -7.63 8.75
CA LEU A 47 -9.67 -6.27 8.82
C LEU A 47 -11.09 -6.20 8.29
N HIS A 48 -11.47 -7.08 7.34
CA HIS A 48 -12.72 -6.99 6.58
C HIS A 48 -12.97 -5.58 6.03
N PRO A 49 -12.05 -5.01 5.22
CA PRO A 49 -12.16 -3.63 4.79
C PRO A 49 -13.42 -3.40 3.93
N ASP A 50 -14.10 -2.27 4.16
CA ASP A 50 -15.21 -1.82 3.33
C ASP A 50 -14.72 -1.19 2.03
N LEU A 51 -13.53 -0.56 2.10
CA LEU A 51 -12.87 0.08 0.98
C LEU A 51 -11.36 -0.17 1.03
N ILE A 52 -10.82 -0.65 -0.09
CA ILE A 52 -9.39 -0.59 -0.39
C ILE A 52 -9.20 0.49 -1.44
N VAL A 53 -8.36 1.48 -1.14
CA VAL A 53 -7.88 2.48 -2.11
C VAL A 53 -6.53 2.02 -2.61
N GLU A 54 -6.36 1.87 -3.91
CA GLU A 54 -5.12 1.47 -4.56
C GLU A 54 -4.66 2.59 -5.52
N CYS A 55 -3.49 3.15 -5.28
CA CYS A 55 -2.82 4.06 -6.20
C CYS A 55 -1.83 3.25 -7.04
N GLY A 56 -2.00 3.26 -8.37
CA GLY A 56 -1.24 2.40 -9.28
C GLY A 56 -1.98 1.11 -9.64
N THR A 57 -2.83 1.15 -10.68
CA THR A 57 -3.56 -0.03 -11.19
C THR A 57 -2.69 -0.88 -12.11
N TRP A 58 -1.87 -0.23 -12.95
CA TRP A 58 -1.12 -0.84 -14.05
C TRP A 58 -1.97 -1.84 -14.85
N ALA A 59 -1.56 -3.12 -14.94
CA ALA A 59 -2.32 -4.17 -15.64
C ALA A 59 -3.55 -4.67 -14.87
N GLY A 60 -3.69 -4.33 -13.58
CA GLY A 60 -4.82 -4.67 -12.74
C GLY A 60 -4.77 -6.05 -12.09
N GLY A 61 -3.62 -6.72 -12.11
CA GLY A 61 -3.48 -8.05 -11.49
C GLY A 61 -3.57 -8.00 -9.97
N ALA A 62 -2.92 -7.02 -9.33
CA ALA A 62 -3.04 -6.79 -7.89
C ALA A 62 -4.46 -6.36 -7.52
N THR A 63 -5.05 -5.43 -8.27
CA THR A 63 -6.44 -4.99 -8.12
C THR A 63 -7.42 -6.17 -8.16
N LEU A 64 -7.26 -7.08 -9.14
CA LEU A 64 -8.09 -8.29 -9.27
C LEU A 64 -7.88 -9.25 -8.11
N PHE A 65 -6.62 -9.44 -7.66
CA PHE A 65 -6.31 -10.23 -6.47
C PHE A 65 -7.05 -9.68 -5.24
N LEU A 66 -6.95 -8.39 -4.98
CA LEU A 66 -7.62 -7.72 -3.86
C LEU A 66 -9.14 -7.92 -3.93
N ALA A 67 -9.74 -7.74 -5.13
CA ALA A 67 -11.18 -7.95 -5.33
C ALA A 67 -11.61 -9.39 -5.05
N HIS A 68 -10.85 -10.41 -5.47
CA HIS A 68 -11.12 -11.81 -5.18
C HIS A 68 -10.96 -12.13 -3.67
N MET A 69 -9.99 -11.50 -2.98
CA MET A 69 -9.88 -11.66 -1.52
C MET A 69 -11.08 -11.03 -0.81
N LEU A 70 -11.60 -9.91 -1.29
CA LEU A 70 -12.85 -9.31 -0.78
C LEU A 70 -14.08 -10.15 -1.09
N ASP A 71 -14.12 -10.92 -2.20
CA ASP A 71 -15.17 -11.91 -2.45
C ASP A 71 -15.15 -13.01 -1.39
N LEU A 72 -13.97 -13.53 -1.06
CA LEU A 72 -13.81 -14.54 0.00
C LEU A 72 -14.17 -13.99 1.37
N ALA A 73 -13.84 -12.72 1.65
CA ALA A 73 -14.20 -12.04 2.88
C ALA A 73 -15.71 -11.68 2.96
N GLY A 74 -16.41 -11.68 1.83
CA GLY A 74 -17.85 -11.37 1.73
C GLY A 74 -18.20 -9.89 1.84
N ASN A 75 -17.21 -8.99 1.89
CA ASN A 75 -17.39 -7.54 2.08
C ASN A 75 -16.41 -6.71 1.25
N GLY A 76 -16.71 -5.43 1.09
CA GLY A 76 -15.82 -4.39 0.59
C GLY A 76 -15.70 -4.29 -0.92
N ARG A 77 -14.94 -3.29 -1.35
CA ARG A 77 -14.64 -2.99 -2.76
C ARG A 77 -13.25 -2.38 -2.90
N VAL A 78 -12.71 -2.41 -4.10
CA VAL A 78 -11.46 -1.74 -4.47
C VAL A 78 -11.79 -0.51 -5.30
N LEU A 79 -11.23 0.63 -4.95
CA LEU A 79 -11.16 1.82 -5.77
C LEU A 79 -9.70 2.00 -6.19
N THR A 80 -9.42 1.84 -7.47
CA THR A 80 -8.07 1.89 -8.00
C THR A 80 -7.87 3.08 -8.93
N ILE A 81 -6.69 3.67 -8.90
CA ILE A 81 -6.36 4.92 -9.59
C ILE A 81 -5.13 4.71 -10.46
N ASP A 82 -5.17 5.22 -11.70
CA ASP A 82 -3.99 5.22 -12.57
C ASP A 82 -4.07 6.35 -13.60
N ILE A 83 -2.91 6.88 -13.99
CA ILE A 83 -2.82 7.88 -15.05
C ILE A 83 -3.07 7.30 -16.44
N LEU A 84 -2.82 5.99 -16.61
CA LEU A 84 -2.98 5.29 -17.88
C LEU A 84 -4.36 4.63 -17.98
N THR A 85 -4.89 4.56 -19.16
CA THR A 85 -6.05 3.71 -19.49
C THR A 85 -5.62 2.27 -19.73
N GLY A 86 -6.55 1.31 -19.61
CA GLY A 86 -6.25 -0.09 -19.94
C GLY A 86 -5.78 -0.29 -21.39
N ALA A 87 -6.22 0.55 -22.32
CA ALA A 87 -5.77 0.51 -23.72
C ALA A 87 -4.28 0.89 -23.84
N GLN A 88 -3.83 1.93 -23.13
CA GLN A 88 -2.43 2.35 -23.12
C GLN A 88 -1.53 1.29 -22.46
N VAL A 89 -1.98 0.66 -21.37
CA VAL A 89 -1.26 -0.45 -20.76
C VAL A 89 -1.21 -1.66 -21.71
N ARG A 90 -2.28 -1.97 -22.41
CA ARG A 90 -2.30 -3.03 -23.44
C ARG A 90 -1.24 -2.75 -24.52
N GLU A 91 -1.21 -1.52 -25.05
CA GLU A 91 -0.24 -1.11 -26.06
C GLU A 91 1.20 -1.27 -25.56
N HIS A 92 1.46 -0.99 -24.26
CA HIS A 92 2.76 -1.21 -23.66
C HIS A 92 3.14 -2.70 -23.67
N TYR A 93 2.23 -3.59 -23.26
CA TYR A 93 2.48 -5.04 -23.27
C TYR A 93 2.64 -5.60 -24.69
N ASP A 94 1.89 -5.08 -25.67
CA ASP A 94 2.02 -5.50 -27.08
C ASP A 94 3.37 -5.10 -27.68
N LYS A 95 3.96 -3.99 -27.22
CA LYS A 95 5.29 -3.53 -27.69
C LYS A 95 6.47 -4.18 -26.94
N PHE A 96 6.34 -4.38 -25.63
CA PHE A 96 7.45 -4.71 -24.74
C PHE A 96 7.21 -5.96 -23.92
N GLY A 97 6.02 -6.54 -23.98
CA GLY A 97 5.64 -7.71 -23.21
C GLY A 97 6.39 -8.96 -23.65
N ASP A 98 6.52 -9.89 -22.71
CA ASP A 98 7.16 -11.17 -22.95
C ASP A 98 6.39 -11.97 -24.02
N ALA A 99 7.08 -12.39 -25.07
CA ALA A 99 6.50 -13.06 -26.25
C ALA A 99 5.98 -14.50 -25.96
N ASN A 100 5.66 -14.82 -24.72
CA ASN A 100 5.16 -16.13 -24.30
C ASN A 100 3.74 -16.47 -24.80
N GLY A 101 3.17 -15.67 -25.71
CA GLY A 101 1.94 -16.03 -26.42
C GLY A 101 0.69 -16.19 -25.56
N ALA A 102 0.77 -16.02 -24.25
CA ALA A 102 -0.37 -16.02 -23.38
C ALA A 102 -1.23 -14.76 -23.65
N GLN A 103 -2.51 -14.94 -23.86
CA GLN A 103 -3.44 -13.83 -24.01
C GLN A 103 -3.63 -13.14 -22.65
N LEU A 104 -2.77 -12.17 -22.35
CA LEU A 104 -2.82 -11.44 -21.08
C LEU A 104 -4.15 -10.72 -20.95
N ARG A 105 -4.72 -10.76 -19.77
CA ARG A 105 -5.87 -9.94 -19.38
C ARG A 105 -5.34 -8.62 -18.81
N ILE A 106 -5.82 -7.52 -19.34
CA ILE A 106 -5.45 -6.19 -18.85
C ILE A 106 -6.70 -5.53 -18.28
N ARG A 107 -6.62 -5.12 -17.01
CA ARG A 107 -7.70 -4.46 -16.26
C ARG A 107 -9.04 -5.19 -16.40
N PRO A 108 -9.14 -6.44 -15.95
CA PRO A 108 -10.39 -7.19 -16.04
C PRO A 108 -11.49 -6.50 -15.24
N VAL A 109 -12.70 -6.53 -15.80
CA VAL A 109 -13.89 -6.00 -15.12
C VAL A 109 -14.29 -6.93 -13.99
N HIS A 110 -14.55 -6.37 -12.80
CA HIS A 110 -15.02 -7.09 -11.63
C HIS A 110 -16.03 -6.22 -10.85
N PRO A 111 -17.11 -6.80 -10.26
CA PRO A 111 -18.15 -6.01 -9.58
C PRO A 111 -17.64 -5.18 -8.39
N ARG A 112 -16.55 -5.61 -7.76
CA ARG A 112 -15.93 -4.91 -6.61
C ARG A 112 -14.88 -3.88 -7.02
N ILE A 113 -14.58 -3.72 -8.31
CA ILE A 113 -13.55 -2.79 -8.79
C ILE A 113 -14.18 -1.55 -9.38
N THR A 114 -13.78 -0.40 -8.90
CA THR A 114 -14.04 0.91 -9.50
C THR A 114 -12.70 1.51 -9.91
N GLN A 115 -12.56 1.94 -11.16
CA GLN A 115 -11.33 2.54 -11.69
C GLN A 115 -11.52 4.05 -11.89
N LEU A 116 -10.55 4.84 -11.43
CA LEU A 116 -10.39 6.25 -11.74
C LEU A 116 -9.17 6.44 -12.64
N ILE A 117 -9.30 7.31 -13.63
CA ILE A 117 -8.18 7.68 -14.52
C ILE A 117 -7.75 9.09 -14.20
N GLY A 118 -6.50 9.22 -13.76
CA GLY A 118 -5.86 10.48 -13.35
C GLY A 118 -4.70 10.23 -12.41
N SER A 119 -3.98 11.31 -12.05
CA SER A 119 -2.95 11.22 -11.02
C SER A 119 -3.58 11.00 -9.64
N SER A 120 -3.02 10.10 -8.85
CA SER A 120 -3.44 9.88 -7.45
C SER A 120 -3.33 11.13 -6.58
N THR A 121 -2.47 12.08 -6.97
CA THR A 121 -2.26 13.35 -6.25
C THR A 121 -3.05 14.54 -6.86
N ASP A 122 -3.81 14.31 -7.94
CA ASP A 122 -4.69 15.34 -8.49
C ASP A 122 -5.82 15.65 -7.50
N PRO A 123 -6.07 16.93 -7.14
CA PRO A 123 -7.10 17.31 -6.18
C PRO A 123 -8.50 16.77 -6.53
N ALA A 124 -8.85 16.71 -7.81
CA ALA A 124 -10.16 16.19 -8.23
C ALA A 124 -10.28 14.67 -8.03
N ILE A 125 -9.19 13.94 -8.18
CA ILE A 125 -9.12 12.50 -7.87
C ILE A 125 -9.17 12.28 -6.35
N VAL A 126 -8.38 13.03 -5.59
CA VAL A 126 -8.35 12.95 -4.12
C VAL A 126 -9.75 13.23 -3.54
N GLU A 127 -10.48 14.22 -4.05
CA GLU A 127 -11.86 14.52 -3.63
C GLU A 127 -12.81 13.34 -3.90
N GLN A 128 -12.74 12.71 -5.08
CA GLN A 128 -13.56 11.54 -5.43
C GLN A 128 -13.27 10.34 -4.52
N VAL A 129 -11.98 10.11 -4.20
CA VAL A 129 -11.57 9.06 -3.27
C VAL A 129 -12.09 9.34 -1.87
N ALA A 130 -11.93 10.59 -1.38
CA ALA A 130 -12.42 11.01 -0.07
C ALA A 130 -13.95 10.85 0.04
N ALA A 131 -14.70 11.24 -0.99
CA ALA A 131 -16.15 11.03 -1.05
C ALA A 131 -16.51 9.53 -1.01
N SER A 132 -15.71 8.67 -1.66
CA SER A 132 -15.91 7.22 -1.65
C SER A 132 -15.59 6.57 -0.32
N ALA A 133 -14.68 7.17 0.46
CA ALA A 133 -14.28 6.72 1.80
C ALA A 133 -15.23 7.20 2.90
N GLN A 134 -16.05 8.22 2.61
CA GLN A 134 -16.97 8.78 3.61
C GLN A 134 -17.99 7.73 4.10
N GLY A 135 -18.07 7.57 5.43
CA GLY A 135 -19.01 6.63 6.07
C GLY A 135 -18.56 5.16 6.05
N GLN A 136 -17.39 4.84 5.48
CA GLN A 136 -16.85 3.48 5.53
C GLN A 136 -16.29 3.18 6.93
N GLY A 137 -16.55 1.97 7.43
CA GLY A 137 -16.10 1.53 8.76
C GLY A 137 -14.63 1.13 8.79
N CYS A 138 -14.12 0.56 7.69
CA CYS A 138 -12.73 0.16 7.56
C CYS A 138 -12.18 0.51 6.16
N VAL A 139 -11.21 1.42 6.14
CA VAL A 139 -10.50 1.85 4.91
C VAL A 139 -9.04 1.46 5.02
N LEU A 140 -8.54 0.75 4.00
CA LEU A 140 -7.15 0.39 3.76
C LEU A 140 -6.65 1.17 2.54
N VAL A 141 -5.44 1.72 2.59
CA VAL A 141 -4.80 2.40 1.46
C VAL A 141 -3.53 1.65 1.06
N ILE A 142 -3.33 1.46 -0.25
CA ILE A 142 -2.12 0.89 -0.85
C ILE A 142 -1.62 1.89 -1.89
N ALA A 143 -0.40 2.37 -1.73
CA ALA A 143 0.26 3.29 -2.66
C ALA A 143 1.38 2.55 -3.41
N ASP A 144 1.18 2.35 -4.72
CA ASP A 144 2.04 1.63 -5.65
C ASP A 144 2.00 2.30 -7.04
N SER A 145 2.27 3.61 -7.08
CA SER A 145 2.14 4.38 -8.31
C SER A 145 3.49 4.85 -8.86
N ASP A 146 3.91 6.06 -8.53
CA ASP A 146 5.23 6.61 -8.85
C ASP A 146 6.16 6.42 -7.65
N HIS A 147 7.33 5.85 -7.88
CA HIS A 147 8.25 5.48 -6.81
C HIS A 147 9.24 6.61 -6.45
N SER A 148 8.99 7.85 -6.87
CA SER A 148 9.75 9.00 -6.39
C SER A 148 9.37 9.35 -4.94
N CYS A 149 10.33 9.82 -4.17
CA CYS A 149 10.10 10.26 -2.79
C CYS A 149 9.03 11.37 -2.72
N GLU A 150 9.06 12.31 -3.66
CA GLU A 150 8.12 13.43 -3.72
C GLU A 150 6.68 12.96 -3.93
N HIS A 151 6.46 12.07 -4.90
CA HIS A 151 5.11 11.56 -5.20
C HIS A 151 4.58 10.66 -4.08
N ALA A 152 5.40 9.75 -3.56
CA ALA A 152 5.05 8.89 -2.44
C ALA A 152 4.67 9.69 -1.18
N TYR A 153 5.40 10.79 -0.89
CA TYR A 153 5.05 11.69 0.21
C TYR A 153 3.74 12.45 -0.04
N ALA A 154 3.49 12.85 -1.28
CA ALA A 154 2.23 13.49 -1.67
C ALA A 154 1.03 12.54 -1.51
N GLU A 155 1.16 11.26 -1.85
CA GLU A 155 0.13 10.24 -1.62
C GLU A 155 -0.12 9.98 -0.12
N LEU A 156 0.95 9.86 0.68
CA LEU A 156 0.83 9.77 2.13
C LEU A 156 0.03 10.95 2.68
N THR A 157 0.38 12.18 2.25
CA THR A 157 -0.31 13.40 2.68
C THR A 157 -1.78 13.43 2.26
N ALA A 158 -2.08 12.98 1.05
CA ALA A 158 -3.44 13.01 0.50
C ALA A 158 -4.38 12.00 1.17
N TYR A 159 -3.87 10.82 1.52
CA TYR A 159 -4.73 9.68 1.86
C TYR A 159 -4.62 9.17 3.30
N HIS A 160 -3.60 9.57 4.09
CA HIS A 160 -3.44 9.07 5.48
C HIS A 160 -4.67 9.31 6.37
N ALA A 161 -5.36 10.43 6.14
CA ALA A 161 -6.55 10.77 6.91
C ALA A 161 -7.71 9.78 6.68
N LEU A 162 -7.78 9.16 5.50
CA LEU A 162 -8.82 8.20 5.12
C LEU A 162 -8.64 6.83 5.80
N VAL A 163 -7.40 6.48 6.15
CA VAL A 163 -7.12 5.22 6.86
C VAL A 163 -7.83 5.22 8.19
N THR A 164 -8.65 4.21 8.46
CA THR A 164 -9.37 4.11 9.73
C THR A 164 -8.46 3.60 10.86
N PRO A 165 -8.70 3.97 12.13
CA PRO A 165 -7.90 3.49 13.26
C PRO A 165 -7.85 1.95 13.33
N GLY A 166 -6.65 1.40 13.36
CA GLY A 166 -6.38 -0.05 13.37
C GLY A 166 -6.21 -0.66 11.97
N SER A 167 -6.48 0.09 10.91
CA SER A 167 -6.17 -0.25 9.53
C SER A 167 -4.77 0.24 9.14
N TYR A 168 -4.42 0.14 7.85
CA TYR A 168 -3.07 0.40 7.35
C TYR A 168 -3.07 1.37 6.17
N PHE A 169 -1.99 2.14 6.09
CA PHE A 169 -1.47 2.67 4.85
C PHE A 169 -0.28 1.80 4.45
N ILE A 170 -0.33 1.17 3.28
CA ILE A 170 0.77 0.37 2.76
C ILE A 170 1.46 1.19 1.67
N MET A 171 2.72 1.56 1.91
CA MET A 171 3.59 2.15 0.91
C MET A 171 4.43 1.04 0.30
N GLU A 172 4.26 0.79 -0.99
CA GLU A 172 5.01 -0.22 -1.70
C GLU A 172 6.39 0.25 -2.15
N ASP A 173 7.22 -0.71 -2.55
CA ASP A 173 8.56 -0.50 -3.11
C ASP A 173 9.52 0.33 -2.23
N THR A 174 9.33 0.25 -0.91
CA THR A 174 10.26 0.85 0.07
C THR A 174 11.63 0.18 0.10
N ASN A 175 11.83 -0.92 -0.63
CA ASN A 175 13.13 -1.56 -0.90
C ASN A 175 13.97 -0.82 -1.94
N ILE A 176 13.42 0.16 -2.67
CA ILE A 176 14.16 0.98 -3.63
C ILE A 176 15.16 1.86 -2.87
N PRO A 177 16.48 1.77 -3.17
CA PRO A 177 17.52 2.25 -2.25
C PRO A 177 17.77 3.75 -2.28
N VAL A 178 17.35 4.50 -3.34
CA VAL A 178 17.72 5.91 -3.51
C VAL A 178 16.51 6.75 -3.92
N GLU A 179 16.27 7.85 -3.17
CA GLU A 179 15.22 8.85 -3.44
C GLU A 179 13.83 8.24 -3.70
N GLY A 180 13.55 7.12 -3.02
CA GLY A 180 12.36 6.31 -3.21
C GLY A 180 11.32 6.46 -2.09
N PRO A 181 10.29 5.58 -2.10
CA PRO A 181 9.18 5.61 -1.15
C PRO A 181 9.61 5.48 0.31
N ARG A 182 10.73 4.81 0.61
CA ARG A 182 11.26 4.68 1.97
C ARG A 182 11.54 6.03 2.63
N GLN A 183 12.14 6.96 1.91
CA GLN A 183 12.44 8.30 2.46
C GLN A 183 11.16 9.08 2.72
N ALA A 184 10.14 8.92 1.87
CA ALA A 184 8.82 9.50 2.09
C ALA A 184 8.18 8.96 3.38
N VAL A 185 8.25 7.65 3.61
CA VAL A 185 7.76 7.00 4.84
C VAL A 185 8.50 7.52 6.07
N ASP A 186 9.82 7.58 6.02
CA ASP A 186 10.63 8.04 7.16
C ASP A 186 10.31 9.50 7.51
N ALA A 187 10.13 10.38 6.52
CA ALA A 187 9.73 11.78 6.73
C ALA A 187 8.28 11.91 7.25
N PHE A 188 7.38 11.09 6.75
CA PHE A 188 5.98 11.07 7.18
C PHE A 188 5.84 10.64 8.65
N LEU A 189 6.50 9.57 9.06
CA LEU A 189 6.43 9.05 10.43
C LEU A 189 7.00 10.03 11.48
N GLN A 190 7.89 10.95 11.09
CA GLN A 190 8.36 12.02 11.98
C GLN A 190 7.27 13.03 12.35
N GLN A 191 6.21 13.15 11.52
CA GLN A 191 5.16 14.14 11.70
C GLN A 191 3.82 13.49 12.10
N HIS A 192 3.62 12.23 11.81
CA HIS A 192 2.37 11.49 11.97
C HIS A 192 2.50 10.35 12.99
N HIS A 193 2.60 10.72 14.27
CA HIS A 193 2.81 9.77 15.39
C HIS A 193 1.61 8.84 15.66
N GLU A 194 0.50 9.05 14.97
CA GLU A 194 -0.63 8.11 14.96
C GLU A 194 -0.38 6.90 14.07
N PHE A 195 0.70 6.89 13.27
CA PHE A 195 1.14 5.75 12.47
C PHE A 195 2.43 5.15 13.01
N GLU A 196 2.57 3.85 12.85
CA GLU A 196 3.78 3.10 13.16
C GLU A 196 4.03 2.02 12.10
N ALA A 197 5.29 1.74 11.78
CA ALA A 197 5.65 0.63 10.90
C ALA A 197 5.41 -0.70 11.63
N ASP A 198 4.58 -1.57 11.05
CA ASP A 198 4.29 -2.91 11.59
C ASP A 198 5.21 -3.97 10.97
N HIS A 199 6.42 -4.07 11.50
CA HIS A 199 7.43 -5.04 11.06
C HIS A 199 7.00 -6.51 11.25
N ALA A 200 5.95 -6.81 12.01
CA ALA A 200 5.44 -8.17 12.15
C ALA A 200 4.84 -8.72 10.84
N LEU A 201 4.51 -7.83 9.90
CA LEU A 201 4.03 -8.19 8.56
C LEU A 201 5.16 -8.60 7.60
N GLU A 202 6.41 -8.31 7.93
CA GLU A 202 7.61 -8.68 7.16
C GLU A 202 8.11 -10.11 7.47
N LYS A 203 7.25 -10.94 8.03
CA LYS A 203 7.54 -12.27 8.60
C LYS A 203 8.12 -13.31 7.62
N PHE A 204 7.99 -13.07 6.32
CA PHE A 204 8.51 -13.96 5.29
C PHE A 204 9.94 -13.65 4.87
N PHE A 205 10.59 -12.69 5.52
CA PHE A 205 11.95 -12.21 5.26
C PHE A 205 12.15 -11.52 3.89
N LEU A 206 11.35 -11.87 2.88
CA LEU A 206 11.34 -11.23 1.57
C LEU A 206 10.07 -10.40 1.43
N THR A 207 10.22 -9.09 1.25
CA THR A 207 9.16 -8.13 0.94
C THR A 207 9.73 -7.00 0.09
N PHE A 208 8.92 -6.40 -0.78
CA PHE A 208 9.28 -5.15 -1.46
C PHE A 208 8.91 -3.92 -0.62
N ASN A 209 8.24 -4.13 0.53
CA ASN A 209 7.70 -3.08 1.38
C ASN A 209 8.34 -3.03 2.79
N PRO A 210 9.68 -3.12 2.95
CA PRO A 210 10.30 -3.10 4.28
C PRO A 210 10.02 -1.76 4.97
N GLY A 211 9.35 -1.79 6.14
CA GLY A 211 8.90 -0.61 6.88
C GLY A 211 7.75 0.15 6.21
N GLY A 212 7.16 -0.36 5.12
CA GLY A 212 6.07 0.27 4.39
C GLY A 212 4.67 -0.09 4.88
N TYR A 213 4.52 -1.03 5.80
CA TYR A 213 3.22 -1.39 6.40
C TYR A 213 2.90 -0.46 7.58
N LEU A 214 2.27 0.69 7.31
CA LEU A 214 2.02 1.73 8.31
C LEU A 214 0.66 1.52 8.97
N ARG A 215 0.66 1.06 10.21
CA ARG A 215 -0.56 0.85 10.99
C ARG A 215 -1.01 2.13 11.66
N LYS A 216 -2.28 2.52 11.48
CA LYS A 216 -2.87 3.63 12.22
C LYS A 216 -3.29 3.20 13.62
N SER A 217 -2.85 3.93 14.65
CA SER A 217 -3.20 3.67 16.05
C SER A 217 -4.71 3.71 16.28
N ARG A 218 -5.22 2.81 17.14
CA ARG A 218 -6.62 2.84 17.62
C ARG A 218 -6.86 3.88 18.72
N LYS A 219 -5.79 4.42 19.31
CA LYS A 219 -5.89 5.46 20.33
C LYS A 219 -5.87 6.83 19.66
N SER A 220 -6.87 7.68 19.94
CA SER A 220 -6.72 9.12 19.69
C SER A 220 -5.45 9.58 20.38
N PRO A 221 -4.64 10.49 19.78
CA PRO A 221 -3.55 11.14 20.51
C PRO A 221 -4.19 11.87 21.71
N VAL A 222 -4.08 11.28 22.89
CA VAL A 222 -4.36 12.00 24.13
C VAL A 222 -3.31 13.09 24.18
N LEU A 223 -3.74 14.34 24.00
CA LEU A 223 -2.90 15.51 24.23
C LEU A 223 -2.28 15.34 25.62
N ASP A 224 -0.97 15.07 25.67
CA ASP A 224 -0.19 14.89 26.90
C ASP A 224 0.05 16.26 27.58
N SER A 225 -1.06 17.06 27.70
CA SER A 225 -1.06 18.35 28.37
C SER A 225 -1.16 18.23 29.90
N ASP A 226 -1.52 17.05 30.43
CA ASP A 226 -1.77 16.90 31.87
C ASP A 226 -0.58 16.32 32.68
N ARG A 227 0.54 15.93 32.06
CA ARG A 227 1.68 15.42 32.82
C ARG A 227 2.67 16.48 33.32
N ARG A 228 2.53 17.77 32.97
CA ARG A 228 3.42 18.84 33.45
C ARG A 228 2.94 19.54 34.71
N GLY A 229 1.71 19.29 35.15
CA GLY A 229 1.11 19.96 36.32
C GLY A 229 1.34 19.29 37.69
N GLN A 230 1.76 18.02 37.74
CA GLN A 230 1.84 17.28 39.03
C GLN A 230 3.24 17.11 39.61
N ARG A 231 4.29 17.74 39.04
CA ARG A 231 5.66 17.68 39.62
C ARG A 231 6.12 18.94 40.40
N ALA A 232 5.23 19.94 40.55
CA ALA A 232 5.60 21.21 41.18
C ALA A 232 5.09 21.41 42.64
N GLU A 233 4.40 20.45 43.26
CA GLU A 233 3.81 20.65 44.59
C GLU A 233 4.35 19.73 45.72
N ILE A 234 5.45 19.01 45.53
CA ILE A 234 6.02 18.14 46.62
C ILE A 234 7.40 18.64 47.09
N THR A 235 7.68 19.93 47.03
CA THR A 235 8.94 20.46 47.64
C THR A 235 8.70 21.76 48.39
N SER A 236 7.69 21.77 49.26
CA SER A 236 7.53 22.88 50.24
C SER A 236 6.74 22.40 51.45
N GLN A 237 7.32 21.45 52.22
CA GLN A 237 7.06 21.25 53.66
C GLN A 237 7.99 20.16 54.19
N ALA A 238 9.20 20.59 54.63
CA ALA A 238 9.96 19.99 55.73
C ALA A 238 11.06 21.01 56.11
#